data_c83d1a133f07f5550c7778006baad5a5
#
_entry.id   c83d1a133f07f5550c7778006baad5a5
#
_cell.length_a   1.000
_cell.length_b   1.000
_cell.length_c   1.000
_cell.angle_alpha   90.00
_cell.angle_beta   90.00
_cell.angle_gamma   90.00
#
_symmetry.space_group_name_H-M   'P 1'
#
loop_
_entity.id
_entity.type
_entity.pdbx_description
1 polymer ?
#
loop_
_entity_poly.entity_id
_entity_poly.type
_entity_poly.pdbx_seq_one_letter_code
_entity_poly.pdbx_strand_id
1 'polypeptide(L)'
;MFFQKEIETMKRSELEALQLERLKWTVDYCYKNVPFYTKKLDEAGISADKIKSLSDIKYIPPTTKADLRDNYPFGLFARPMKEMVRIHASSGTTGKPTVVGYTKHDLDLWSDCVARIAAAAGATDEDIVQISFGYGMFTGALGLHYGLEKLGATVVPNSSGNTEKALMYMRDFGTTALVATPSYALYMCETAKELDYPMSDYKLRLGLFGSEGCTPEMRTQIEKGWGLFATDNYGMSELMGPGVSGCLLYTSPSPRDGA
;
A
#
# COMPACT_ATOMS: atom_id res chain seq x y z
N MET A 1 6.41 16.01 6.75
CA MET A 1 5.38 16.89 6.11
C MET A 1 4.01 16.25 6.34
N PHE A 2 2.93 17.03 6.39
CA PHE A 2 1.56 16.48 6.42
C PHE A 2 0.92 16.71 5.05
N PHE A 3 0.28 15.70 4.50
CA PHE A 3 -0.53 15.83 3.28
C PHE A 3 -1.94 16.34 3.61
N GLN A 4 -2.56 15.77 4.67
CA GLN A 4 -3.87 16.18 5.18
C GLN A 4 -3.77 16.50 6.67
N LYS A 5 -3.19 17.66 7.00
CA LYS A 5 -2.82 18.05 8.35
C LYS A 5 -3.96 17.87 9.37
N GLU A 6 -5.19 18.24 9.05
CA GLU A 6 -6.33 18.16 9.96
C GLU A 6 -6.61 16.72 10.41
N ILE A 7 -6.55 15.77 9.48
CA ILE A 7 -6.77 14.33 9.78
C ILE A 7 -5.55 13.74 10.49
N GLU A 8 -4.34 14.08 10.03
CA GLU A 8 -3.09 13.50 10.53
C GLU A 8 -2.70 14.01 11.93
N THR A 9 -3.24 15.18 12.33
CA THR A 9 -3.03 15.77 13.67
C THR A 9 -4.28 15.78 14.53
N MET A 10 -5.31 15.00 14.16
CA MET A 10 -6.56 14.90 14.89
C MET A 10 -6.33 14.39 16.32
N LYS A 11 -7.04 14.96 17.29
CA LYS A 11 -6.98 14.49 18.68
C LYS A 11 -7.42 13.04 18.80
N ARG A 12 -6.80 12.31 19.69
CA ARG A 12 -7.08 10.87 19.88
C ARG A 12 -8.56 10.58 20.09
N SER A 13 -9.24 11.36 20.90
CA SER A 13 -10.69 11.20 21.17
C SER A 13 -11.57 11.44 19.94
N GLU A 14 -11.21 12.41 19.11
CA GLU A 14 -11.92 12.70 17.85
C GLU A 14 -11.67 11.59 16.82
N LEU A 15 -10.43 11.12 16.73
CA LEU A 15 -10.07 10.00 15.87
C LEU A 15 -10.82 8.71 16.26
N GLU A 16 -10.90 8.38 17.55
CA GLU A 16 -11.64 7.21 18.03
C GLU A 16 -13.14 7.32 17.77
N ALA A 17 -13.72 8.52 17.90
CA ALA A 17 -15.12 8.74 17.54
C ALA A 17 -15.36 8.52 16.05
N LEU A 18 -14.50 9.07 15.19
CA LEU A 18 -14.55 8.85 13.73
C LEU A 18 -14.36 7.38 13.35
N GLN A 19 -13.41 6.70 14.00
CA GLN A 19 -13.18 5.26 13.77
C GLN A 19 -14.41 4.42 14.15
N LEU A 20 -15.07 4.73 15.27
CA LEU A 20 -16.29 4.03 15.69
C LEU A 20 -17.44 4.27 14.70
N GLU A 21 -17.63 5.49 14.26
CA GLU A 21 -18.62 5.83 13.23
C GLU A 21 -18.38 5.01 11.94
N ARG A 22 -17.14 5.02 11.44
CA ARG A 22 -16.77 4.28 10.23
C ARG A 22 -16.89 2.77 10.40
N LEU A 23 -16.56 2.22 11.57
CA LEU A 23 -16.75 0.79 11.87
C LEU A 23 -18.22 0.40 11.77
N LYS A 24 -19.12 1.16 12.40
CA LYS A 24 -20.58 0.94 12.33
C LYS A 24 -21.07 1.02 10.89
N TRP A 25 -20.64 2.06 10.17
CA TRP A 25 -21.00 2.22 8.78
C TRP A 25 -20.54 1.05 7.92
N THR A 26 -19.30 0.57 8.10
CA THR A 26 -18.74 -0.56 7.34
C THR A 26 -19.54 -1.84 7.61
N VAL A 27 -19.88 -2.12 8.87
CA VAL A 27 -20.66 -3.32 9.21
C VAL A 27 -22.05 -3.25 8.58
N ASP A 28 -22.76 -2.12 8.70
CA ASP A 28 -24.08 -1.92 8.09
C ASP A 28 -24.02 -2.01 6.56
N TYR A 29 -23.00 -1.38 5.97
CA TYR A 29 -22.80 -1.39 4.52
C TYR A 29 -22.51 -2.80 3.97
N CYS A 30 -21.63 -3.55 4.61
CA CYS A 30 -21.36 -4.95 4.24
C CYS A 30 -22.58 -5.84 4.42
N TYR A 31 -23.31 -5.66 5.52
CA TYR A 31 -24.55 -6.41 5.80
C TYR A 31 -25.58 -6.20 4.69
N LYS A 32 -25.81 -4.96 4.27
CA LYS A 32 -26.83 -4.61 3.26
C LYS A 32 -26.47 -4.99 1.83
N ASN A 33 -25.19 -5.04 1.50
CA ASN A 33 -24.74 -5.12 0.10
C ASN A 33 -24.02 -6.42 -0.27
N VAL A 34 -23.63 -7.25 0.70
CA VAL A 34 -22.85 -8.47 0.44
C VAL A 34 -23.51 -9.67 1.14
N PRO A 35 -24.22 -10.55 0.40
CA PRO A 35 -24.94 -11.68 0.99
C PRO A 35 -24.10 -12.59 1.89
N PHE A 36 -22.82 -12.76 1.57
CA PHE A 36 -21.87 -13.47 2.41
C PHE A 36 -21.76 -12.84 3.82
N TYR A 37 -21.64 -11.52 3.90
CA TYR A 37 -21.55 -10.82 5.18
C TYR A 37 -22.89 -10.73 5.90
N THR A 38 -24.02 -10.64 5.18
CA THR A 38 -25.36 -10.75 5.79
C THR A 38 -25.46 -12.04 6.60
N LYS A 39 -25.18 -13.18 5.95
CA LYS A 39 -25.23 -14.50 6.61
C LYS A 39 -24.25 -14.59 7.79
N LYS A 40 -23.01 -14.18 7.59
CA LYS A 40 -21.92 -14.30 8.57
C LYS A 40 -22.19 -13.46 9.83
N LEU A 41 -22.76 -12.26 9.67
CA LEU A 41 -23.10 -11.37 10.76
C LEU A 41 -24.38 -11.82 11.50
N ASP A 42 -25.37 -12.36 10.77
CA ASP A 42 -26.56 -12.96 11.38
C ASP A 42 -26.20 -14.17 12.26
N GLU A 43 -25.34 -15.07 11.75
CA GLU A 43 -24.85 -16.24 12.51
C GLU A 43 -24.08 -15.82 13.77
N ALA A 44 -23.34 -14.71 13.71
CA ALA A 44 -22.64 -14.16 14.87
C ALA A 44 -23.53 -13.32 15.79
N GLY A 45 -24.75 -13.03 15.38
CA GLY A 45 -25.67 -12.17 16.12
C GLY A 45 -25.20 -10.71 16.24
N ILE A 46 -24.40 -10.22 15.28
CA ILE A 46 -23.79 -8.88 15.27
C ILE A 46 -24.48 -7.99 14.26
N SER A 47 -24.76 -6.74 14.66
CA SER A 47 -25.29 -5.68 13.83
C SER A 47 -24.65 -4.34 14.21
N ALA A 48 -24.72 -3.35 13.33
CA ALA A 48 -24.08 -2.04 13.54
C ALA A 48 -24.57 -1.32 14.82
N ASP A 49 -25.83 -1.51 15.20
CA ASP A 49 -26.43 -0.95 16.42
C ASP A 49 -25.92 -1.59 17.71
N LYS A 50 -25.41 -2.82 17.65
CA LYS A 50 -24.77 -3.53 18.77
C LYS A 50 -23.34 -3.07 19.05
N ILE A 51 -22.68 -2.43 18.09
CA ILE A 51 -21.33 -1.90 18.24
C ILE A 51 -21.41 -0.58 19.00
N LYS A 52 -20.88 -0.53 20.21
CA LYS A 52 -20.90 0.65 21.08
C LYS A 52 -19.52 1.28 21.26
N SER A 53 -18.47 0.52 21.02
CA SER A 53 -17.08 0.94 21.18
C SER A 53 -16.17 0.28 20.12
N LEU A 54 -14.95 0.78 19.93
CA LEU A 54 -13.97 0.16 19.05
C LEU A 54 -13.57 -1.24 19.53
N SER A 55 -13.63 -1.51 20.83
CA SER A 55 -13.30 -2.83 21.36
C SER A 55 -14.30 -3.93 20.94
N ASP A 56 -15.48 -3.56 20.46
CA ASP A 56 -16.50 -4.52 20.00
C ASP A 56 -16.12 -5.16 18.64
N ILE A 57 -15.08 -4.66 17.96
CA ILE A 57 -14.51 -5.28 16.76
C ILE A 57 -14.17 -6.77 16.98
N LYS A 58 -13.82 -7.15 18.20
CA LYS A 58 -13.51 -8.54 18.58
C LYS A 58 -14.69 -9.53 18.41
N TYR A 59 -15.90 -9.01 18.35
CA TYR A 59 -17.12 -9.84 18.16
C TYR A 59 -17.47 -9.98 16.67
N ILE A 60 -16.87 -9.20 15.79
CA ILE A 60 -17.08 -9.30 14.34
C ILE A 60 -16.27 -10.50 13.82
N PRO A 61 -16.93 -11.48 13.18
CA PRO A 61 -16.23 -12.65 12.68
C PRO A 61 -15.23 -12.29 11.59
N PRO A 62 -13.96 -12.76 11.66
CA PRO A 62 -12.93 -12.41 10.69
C PRO A 62 -13.23 -13.01 9.32
N THR A 63 -12.81 -12.30 8.25
CA THR A 63 -12.80 -12.85 6.89
C THR A 63 -11.50 -13.61 6.68
N THR A 64 -11.60 -14.84 6.20
CA THR A 64 -10.46 -15.74 5.99
C THR A 64 -10.10 -15.84 4.50
N LYS A 65 -8.92 -16.38 4.19
CA LYS A 65 -8.54 -16.71 2.80
C LYS A 65 -9.48 -17.73 2.14
N ALA A 66 -10.10 -18.61 2.90
CA ALA A 66 -11.11 -19.53 2.39
C ALA A 66 -12.35 -18.76 1.94
N ASP A 67 -12.85 -17.84 2.77
CA ASP A 67 -13.99 -17.00 2.43
C ASP A 67 -13.77 -16.23 1.11
N LEU A 68 -12.56 -15.70 0.91
CA LEU A 68 -12.21 -14.98 -0.34
C LEU A 68 -12.23 -15.91 -1.56
N ARG A 69 -11.72 -17.14 -1.42
CA ARG A 69 -11.70 -18.12 -2.52
C ARG A 69 -13.09 -18.67 -2.84
N ASP A 70 -13.92 -18.89 -1.84
CA ASP A 70 -15.27 -19.45 -2.00
C ASP A 70 -16.21 -18.43 -2.68
N ASN A 71 -15.92 -17.14 -2.51
CA ASN A 71 -16.67 -16.05 -3.13
C ASN A 71 -16.02 -15.48 -4.40
N TYR A 72 -15.00 -16.17 -4.95
CA TYR A 72 -14.35 -15.78 -6.19
C TYR A 72 -15.31 -15.84 -7.39
N PRO A 73 -15.27 -14.90 -8.36
CA PRO A 73 -14.39 -13.72 -8.36
C PRO A 73 -15.01 -12.47 -7.71
N PHE A 74 -16.32 -12.29 -7.68
CA PHE A 74 -16.97 -11.02 -7.34
C PHE A 74 -17.99 -11.13 -6.21
N GLY A 75 -18.10 -12.27 -5.54
CA GLY A 75 -19.10 -12.52 -4.51
C GLY A 75 -18.98 -11.63 -3.26
N LEU A 76 -17.84 -10.96 -3.08
CA LEU A 76 -17.63 -9.99 -2.01
C LEU A 76 -17.72 -8.52 -2.46
N PHE A 77 -18.09 -8.27 -3.71
CA PHE A 77 -18.28 -6.89 -4.17
C PHE A 77 -19.57 -6.30 -3.61
N ALA A 78 -19.46 -5.18 -2.93
CA ALA A 78 -20.59 -4.46 -2.34
C ALA A 78 -21.30 -3.52 -3.35
N ARG A 79 -20.68 -3.30 -4.51
CA ARG A 79 -21.24 -2.46 -5.59
C ARG A 79 -21.33 -3.26 -6.88
N PRO A 80 -22.30 -2.94 -7.76
CA PRO A 80 -22.44 -3.63 -9.05
C PRO A 80 -21.25 -3.34 -9.98
N MET A 81 -20.94 -4.29 -10.86
CA MET A 81 -19.81 -4.21 -11.79
C MET A 81 -19.80 -2.92 -12.64
N LYS A 82 -20.95 -2.36 -12.99
CA LYS A 82 -21.04 -1.11 -13.74
C LYS A 82 -20.45 0.12 -13.04
N GLU A 83 -20.25 0.04 -11.72
CA GLU A 83 -19.64 1.11 -10.92
C GLU A 83 -18.13 0.87 -10.70
N MET A 84 -17.64 -0.32 -11.06
CA MET A 84 -16.22 -0.63 -10.98
C MET A 84 -15.46 0.01 -12.13
N VAL A 85 -14.41 0.74 -11.82
CA VAL A 85 -13.52 1.37 -12.81
C VAL A 85 -12.16 0.68 -12.88
N ARG A 86 -11.87 -0.20 -11.93
CA ARG A 86 -10.62 -0.99 -11.89
C ARG A 86 -10.80 -2.28 -11.13
N ILE A 87 -10.10 -3.32 -11.56
CA ILE A 87 -9.99 -4.61 -10.87
C ILE A 87 -8.52 -4.94 -10.73
N HIS A 88 -8.14 -5.38 -9.53
CA HIS A 88 -6.84 -5.97 -9.25
C HIS A 88 -7.00 -7.38 -8.70
N ALA A 89 -5.92 -8.15 -8.77
CA ALA A 89 -5.89 -9.48 -8.19
C ALA A 89 -4.50 -9.81 -7.62
N SER A 90 -4.48 -10.60 -6.55
CA SER A 90 -3.22 -11.17 -6.02
C SER A 90 -2.67 -12.26 -6.94
N SER A 91 -1.42 -12.72 -6.70
CA SER A 91 -0.77 -13.76 -7.51
C SER A 91 -1.49 -15.11 -7.53
N GLY A 92 -2.30 -15.41 -6.51
CA GLY A 92 -3.01 -16.68 -6.42
C GLY A 92 -2.10 -17.91 -6.25
N THR A 93 -0.88 -17.76 -5.76
CA THR A 93 0.10 -18.86 -5.59
C THR A 93 -0.41 -20.05 -4.79
N THR A 94 -1.41 -19.85 -3.94
CA THR A 94 -2.03 -20.87 -3.09
C THR A 94 -3.42 -21.32 -3.60
N GLY A 95 -3.78 -21.01 -4.84
CA GLY A 95 -5.08 -21.33 -5.44
C GLY A 95 -5.68 -20.14 -6.20
N LYS A 96 -7.01 -19.93 -6.11
CA LYS A 96 -7.68 -18.78 -6.75
C LYS A 96 -7.14 -17.46 -6.18
N PRO A 97 -6.87 -16.45 -7.03
CA PRO A 97 -6.41 -15.15 -6.56
C PRO A 97 -7.48 -14.43 -5.73
N THR A 98 -7.06 -13.54 -4.83
CA THR A 98 -7.96 -12.56 -4.24
C THR A 98 -8.22 -11.47 -5.27
N VAL A 99 -9.49 -11.24 -5.60
CA VAL A 99 -9.92 -10.20 -6.55
C VAL A 99 -10.49 -9.04 -5.77
N VAL A 100 -10.07 -7.83 -6.11
CA VAL A 100 -10.56 -6.58 -5.52
C VAL A 100 -11.01 -5.62 -6.62
N GLY A 101 -12.19 -5.04 -6.43
CA GLY A 101 -12.76 -4.05 -7.35
C GLY A 101 -12.78 -2.69 -6.70
N TYR A 102 -12.58 -1.66 -7.51
CA TYR A 102 -12.55 -0.27 -7.06
C TYR A 102 -13.53 0.56 -7.86
N THR A 103 -14.34 1.33 -7.16
CA THR A 103 -15.08 2.45 -7.72
C THR A 103 -14.14 3.66 -7.90
N LYS A 104 -14.60 4.70 -8.59
CA LYS A 104 -13.84 5.95 -8.69
C LYS A 104 -13.56 6.57 -7.32
N HIS A 105 -14.52 6.50 -6.40
CA HIS A 105 -14.37 6.99 -5.04
C HIS A 105 -13.31 6.20 -4.25
N ASP A 106 -13.28 4.86 -4.40
CA ASP A 106 -12.27 4.02 -3.74
C ASP A 106 -10.86 4.36 -4.21
N LEU A 107 -10.68 4.60 -5.53
CA LEU A 107 -9.38 5.00 -6.07
C LEU A 107 -8.92 6.37 -5.55
N ASP A 108 -9.84 7.31 -5.38
CA ASP A 108 -9.53 8.63 -4.84
C ASP A 108 -9.13 8.55 -3.36
N LEU A 109 -9.89 7.81 -2.56
CA LEU A 109 -9.59 7.54 -1.15
C LEU A 109 -8.26 6.80 -0.99
N TRP A 110 -8.00 5.81 -1.85
CA TRP A 110 -6.75 5.07 -1.82
C TRP A 110 -5.54 5.97 -2.13
N SER A 111 -5.70 6.85 -3.13
CA SER A 111 -4.66 7.84 -3.46
C SER A 111 -4.36 8.77 -2.28
N ASP A 112 -5.39 9.18 -1.51
CA ASP A 112 -5.19 9.97 -0.28
C ASP A 112 -4.40 9.20 0.78
N CYS A 113 -4.72 7.91 0.97
CA CYS A 113 -3.99 7.08 1.93
C CYS A 113 -2.51 6.95 1.56
N VAL A 114 -2.22 6.72 0.28
CA VAL A 114 -0.85 6.59 -0.21
C VAL A 114 -0.10 7.93 -0.17
N ALA A 115 -0.74 9.05 -0.55
CA ALA A 115 -0.14 10.37 -0.45
C ALA A 115 0.26 10.72 1.00
N ARG A 116 -0.57 10.35 1.98
CA ARG A 116 -0.25 10.52 3.42
C ARG A 116 0.97 9.74 3.84
N ILE A 117 1.08 8.46 3.49
CA ILE A 117 2.25 7.66 3.87
C ILE A 117 3.52 8.12 3.15
N ALA A 118 3.42 8.54 1.88
CA ALA A 118 4.53 9.09 1.14
C ALA A 118 5.03 10.42 1.76
N ALA A 119 4.12 11.33 2.10
CA ALA A 119 4.45 12.58 2.79
C ALA A 119 5.07 12.32 4.18
N ALA A 120 4.54 11.37 4.95
CA ALA A 120 5.09 10.97 6.23
C ALA A 120 6.50 10.37 6.11
N ALA A 121 6.78 9.65 5.03
CA ALA A 121 8.12 9.14 4.69
C ALA A 121 9.10 10.24 4.26
N GLY A 122 8.63 11.45 3.98
CA GLY A 122 9.43 12.60 3.57
C GLY A 122 9.41 12.88 2.06
N ALA A 123 8.52 12.25 1.29
CA ALA A 123 8.29 12.62 -0.10
C ALA A 123 7.60 14.00 -0.20
N THR A 124 7.89 14.72 -1.25
CA THR A 124 7.37 16.06 -1.55
C THR A 124 6.94 16.19 -3.02
N ASP A 125 6.34 17.30 -3.37
CA ASP A 125 5.99 17.67 -4.74
C ASP A 125 7.20 18.01 -5.61
N GLU A 126 8.37 18.20 -5.01
CA GLU A 126 9.64 18.42 -5.73
C GLU A 126 10.33 17.10 -6.14
N ASP A 127 9.84 15.95 -5.67
CA ASP A 127 10.48 14.66 -5.93
C ASP A 127 10.20 14.13 -7.34
N ILE A 128 11.22 13.52 -7.92
CA ILE A 128 11.11 12.65 -9.10
C ILE A 128 11.21 11.21 -8.60
N VAL A 129 10.10 10.48 -8.67
CA VAL A 129 9.94 9.16 -8.06
C VAL A 129 9.90 8.08 -9.12
N GLN A 130 10.91 7.22 -9.17
CA GLN A 130 10.90 6.07 -10.06
C GLN A 130 10.20 4.88 -9.41
N ILE A 131 9.17 4.34 -10.07
CA ILE A 131 8.46 3.15 -9.64
C ILE A 131 8.98 1.95 -10.41
N SER A 132 9.67 1.07 -9.69
CA SER A 132 10.26 -0.17 -10.20
C SER A 132 9.49 -1.43 -9.77
N PHE A 133 8.16 -1.28 -9.56
CA PHE A 133 7.21 -2.38 -9.44
C PHE A 133 6.55 -2.70 -10.79
N GLY A 134 6.23 -3.95 -11.04
CA GLY A 134 5.44 -4.33 -12.23
C GLY A 134 4.05 -3.71 -12.22
N TYR A 135 3.71 -3.01 -13.31
CA TYR A 135 2.37 -2.52 -13.57
C TYR A 135 1.51 -3.65 -14.16
N GLY A 136 0.45 -4.03 -13.46
CA GLY A 136 -0.41 -5.14 -13.88
C GLY A 136 -1.53 -5.40 -12.89
N MET A 137 -1.83 -6.68 -12.67
CA MET A 137 -2.92 -7.08 -11.77
C MET A 137 -2.65 -6.79 -10.30
N PHE A 138 -1.38 -6.61 -9.89
CA PHE A 138 -1.02 -6.26 -8.51
C PHE A 138 -1.36 -4.81 -8.18
N THR A 139 -1.71 -4.58 -6.93
CA THR A 139 -2.08 -3.25 -6.43
C THR A 139 -0.88 -2.30 -6.25
N GLY A 140 0.34 -2.85 -6.05
CA GLY A 140 1.50 -2.09 -5.57
C GLY A 140 1.88 -0.90 -6.43
N ALA A 141 2.17 -1.11 -7.71
CA ALA A 141 2.64 -0.04 -8.60
C ALA A 141 1.60 1.07 -8.78
N LEU A 142 0.37 0.71 -9.17
CA LEU A 142 -0.67 1.70 -9.44
C LEU A 142 -1.14 2.44 -8.19
N GLY A 143 -1.14 1.80 -7.02
CA GLY A 143 -1.47 2.48 -5.77
C GLY A 143 -0.46 3.58 -5.43
N LEU A 144 0.83 3.26 -5.49
CA LEU A 144 1.90 4.23 -5.24
C LEU A 144 1.94 5.30 -6.32
N HIS A 145 1.74 4.95 -7.59
CA HIS A 145 1.69 5.90 -8.70
C HIS A 145 0.68 7.02 -8.45
N TYR A 146 -0.60 6.68 -8.28
CA TYR A 146 -1.65 7.70 -8.11
C TYR A 146 -1.53 8.46 -6.79
N GLY A 147 -1.04 7.84 -5.73
CA GLY A 147 -0.80 8.53 -4.47
C GLY A 147 0.34 9.56 -4.56
N LEU A 148 1.41 9.22 -5.26
CA LEU A 148 2.55 10.13 -5.49
C LEU A 148 2.18 11.26 -6.45
N GLU A 149 1.43 10.99 -7.52
CA GLU A 149 0.87 12.05 -8.38
C GLU A 149 -0.05 12.98 -7.58
N LYS A 150 -0.88 12.43 -6.70
CA LYS A 150 -1.79 13.23 -5.84
C LYS A 150 -1.02 14.08 -4.84
N LEU A 151 0.15 13.63 -4.38
CA LEU A 151 1.07 14.42 -3.56
C LEU A 151 1.68 15.59 -4.35
N GLY A 152 1.74 15.49 -5.67
CA GLY A 152 2.37 16.47 -6.58
C GLY A 152 3.74 16.04 -7.10
N ALA A 153 4.26 14.88 -6.70
CA ALA A 153 5.53 14.37 -7.17
C ALA A 153 5.49 13.96 -8.65
N THR A 154 6.62 14.07 -9.33
CA THR A 154 6.77 13.56 -10.70
C THR A 154 7.03 12.07 -10.67
N VAL A 155 6.15 11.27 -11.27
CA VAL A 155 6.28 9.81 -11.29
C VAL A 155 6.93 9.33 -12.59
N VAL A 156 7.97 8.49 -12.47
CA VAL A 156 8.61 7.76 -13.57
C VAL A 156 8.14 6.30 -13.51
N PRO A 157 7.18 5.87 -14.35
CA PRO A 157 6.58 4.53 -14.31
C PRO A 157 7.46 3.50 -15.04
N ASN A 158 8.68 3.28 -14.54
CA ASN A 158 9.68 2.42 -15.19
C ASN A 158 9.24 0.94 -15.25
N SER A 159 8.41 0.50 -14.28
CA SER A 159 8.04 -0.91 -14.13
C SER A 159 9.23 -1.81 -13.75
N SER A 160 9.07 -3.13 -13.88
CA SER A 160 10.13 -4.13 -13.69
C SER A 160 10.66 -4.62 -15.05
N GLY A 161 11.84 -5.22 -15.06
CA GLY A 161 12.38 -5.92 -16.24
C GLY A 161 13.84 -5.58 -16.53
N ASN A 162 14.14 -4.48 -17.20
CA ASN A 162 15.50 -4.14 -17.60
C ASN A 162 16.18 -3.23 -16.57
N THR A 163 17.04 -3.80 -15.73
CA THR A 163 17.70 -3.07 -14.63
C THR A 163 18.70 -2.04 -15.14
N GLU A 164 19.46 -2.34 -16.17
CA GLU A 164 20.42 -1.37 -16.76
C GLU A 164 19.69 -0.12 -17.28
N LYS A 165 18.57 -0.33 -17.97
CA LYS A 165 17.75 0.77 -18.46
C LYS A 165 17.09 1.55 -17.32
N ALA A 166 16.67 0.86 -16.27
CA ALA A 166 16.14 1.50 -15.06
C ALA A 166 17.18 2.41 -14.39
N LEU A 167 18.44 1.95 -14.30
CA LEU A 167 19.56 2.71 -13.78
C LEU A 167 19.88 3.93 -14.65
N MET A 168 19.87 3.76 -15.98
CA MET A 168 20.05 4.87 -16.92
C MET A 168 18.98 5.95 -16.71
N TYR A 169 17.70 5.58 -16.66
CA TYR A 169 16.62 6.56 -16.44
C TYR A 169 16.74 7.25 -15.08
N MET A 170 17.08 6.49 -14.03
CA MET A 170 17.25 7.04 -12.68
C MET A 170 18.32 8.13 -12.63
N ARG A 171 19.42 7.94 -13.33
CA ARG A 171 20.49 8.92 -13.49
C ARG A 171 20.06 10.11 -14.36
N ASP A 172 19.59 9.82 -15.57
CA ASP A 172 19.36 10.84 -16.61
C ASP A 172 18.18 11.76 -16.25
N PHE A 173 17.17 11.25 -15.53
CA PHE A 173 16.03 12.04 -15.05
C PHE A 173 16.29 12.69 -13.70
N GLY A 174 17.41 12.37 -13.04
CA GLY A 174 17.72 12.90 -11.73
C GLY A 174 16.76 12.46 -10.65
N THR A 175 16.36 11.17 -10.69
CA THR A 175 15.43 10.56 -9.73
C THR A 175 15.88 10.77 -8.29
N THR A 176 14.99 11.26 -7.44
CA THR A 176 15.25 11.58 -6.02
C THR A 176 14.68 10.54 -5.07
N ALA A 177 13.67 9.77 -5.51
CA ALA A 177 13.09 8.70 -4.72
C ALA A 177 12.89 7.42 -5.53
N LEU A 178 13.11 6.27 -4.89
CA LEU A 178 12.96 4.95 -5.50
C LEU A 178 11.85 4.16 -4.80
N VAL A 179 10.90 3.66 -5.59
CA VAL A 179 9.90 2.67 -5.17
C VAL A 179 10.28 1.31 -5.72
N ALA A 180 10.59 0.35 -4.85
CA ALA A 180 10.99 -1.01 -5.22
C ALA A 180 10.76 -2.01 -4.08
N THR A 181 10.96 -3.30 -4.33
CA THR A 181 11.20 -4.24 -3.24
C THR A 181 12.61 -4.02 -2.66
N PRO A 182 12.85 -4.26 -1.37
CA PRO A 182 14.18 -4.15 -0.78
C PRO A 182 15.25 -4.97 -1.52
N SER A 183 14.94 -6.22 -1.88
CA SER A 183 15.87 -7.07 -2.63
C SER A 183 16.21 -6.50 -3.99
N TYR A 184 15.24 -5.91 -4.70
CA TYR A 184 15.50 -5.30 -6.00
C TYR A 184 16.32 -4.01 -5.87
N ALA A 185 16.12 -3.22 -4.83
CA ALA A 185 16.93 -2.04 -4.56
C ALA A 185 18.40 -2.37 -4.31
N LEU A 186 18.69 -3.50 -3.61
CA LEU A 186 20.05 -4.02 -3.46
C LEU A 186 20.62 -4.49 -4.79
N TYR A 187 19.87 -5.28 -5.53
CA TYR A 187 20.28 -5.78 -6.84
C TYR A 187 20.61 -4.63 -7.83
N MET A 188 19.80 -3.58 -7.84
CA MET A 188 20.07 -2.38 -8.63
C MET A 188 21.39 -1.70 -8.21
N CYS A 189 21.67 -1.64 -6.89
CA CYS A 189 22.93 -1.07 -6.37
C CYS A 189 24.16 -1.88 -6.80
N GLU A 190 24.07 -3.20 -6.75
CA GLU A 190 25.13 -4.11 -7.20
C GLU A 190 25.35 -3.98 -8.71
N THR A 191 24.27 -4.01 -9.49
CA THR A 191 24.33 -3.83 -10.95
C THR A 191 24.96 -2.49 -11.35
N ALA A 192 24.64 -1.40 -10.65
CA ALA A 192 25.23 -0.10 -10.91
C ALA A 192 26.78 -0.13 -10.72
N LYS A 193 27.25 -0.83 -9.70
CA LYS A 193 28.69 -1.03 -9.45
C LYS A 193 29.36 -1.90 -10.51
N GLU A 194 28.71 -2.99 -10.92
CA GLU A 194 29.21 -3.88 -11.98
C GLU A 194 29.32 -3.19 -13.34
N LEU A 195 28.46 -2.21 -13.59
CA LEU A 195 28.48 -1.38 -14.81
C LEU A 195 29.39 -0.17 -14.71
N ASP A 196 30.18 -0.04 -13.64
CA ASP A 196 31.03 1.12 -13.36
C ASP A 196 30.27 2.47 -13.40
N TYR A 197 29.00 2.48 -12.99
CA TYR A 197 28.22 3.71 -12.89
C TYR A 197 28.54 4.40 -11.55
N PRO A 198 29.09 5.63 -11.59
CA PRO A 198 29.42 6.34 -10.35
C PRO A 198 28.20 6.61 -9.49
N MET A 199 28.24 6.22 -8.22
CA MET A 199 27.13 6.47 -7.31
C MET A 199 26.84 7.96 -7.11
N SER A 200 27.83 8.83 -7.36
CA SER A 200 27.70 10.30 -7.36
C SER A 200 26.76 10.85 -8.43
N ASP A 201 26.47 10.07 -9.47
CA ASP A 201 25.60 10.49 -10.58
C ASP A 201 24.12 10.35 -10.22
N TYR A 202 23.81 9.62 -9.14
CA TYR A 202 22.45 9.42 -8.65
C TYR A 202 22.07 10.43 -7.57
N LYS A 203 20.86 10.95 -7.62
CA LYS A 203 20.33 11.95 -6.69
C LYS A 203 19.36 11.37 -5.66
N LEU A 204 19.38 10.05 -5.49
CA LEU A 204 18.46 9.37 -4.56
C LEU A 204 18.65 9.87 -3.13
N ARG A 205 17.54 10.24 -2.48
CA ARG A 205 17.48 10.63 -1.07
C ARG A 205 16.50 9.81 -0.26
N LEU A 206 15.52 9.16 -0.93
CA LEU A 206 14.41 8.45 -0.29
C LEU A 206 14.15 7.11 -0.98
N GLY A 207 13.93 6.07 -0.18
CA GLY A 207 13.44 4.78 -0.61
C GLY A 207 12.06 4.50 -0.02
N LEU A 208 11.09 4.18 -0.85
CA LEU A 208 9.75 3.75 -0.48
C LEU A 208 9.64 2.26 -0.82
N PHE A 209 10.11 1.43 0.09
CA PHE A 209 10.21 -0.02 -0.13
C PHE A 209 9.00 -0.77 0.42
N GLY A 210 8.79 -2.01 0.00
CA GLY A 210 7.71 -2.84 0.50
C GLY A 210 7.50 -4.12 -0.32
N SER A 211 6.39 -4.78 -0.12
CA SER A 211 5.98 -6.05 -0.73
C SER A 211 6.70 -7.29 -0.21
N GLU A 212 7.82 -7.14 0.46
CA GLU A 212 8.58 -8.20 1.15
C GLU A 212 9.18 -7.66 2.45
N GLY A 213 9.64 -8.54 3.33
CA GLY A 213 10.31 -8.16 4.56
C GLY A 213 11.65 -7.48 4.27
N CYS A 214 11.98 -6.47 5.06
CA CYS A 214 13.26 -5.76 5.01
C CYS A 214 13.97 -5.91 6.35
N THR A 215 15.03 -6.72 6.43
CA THR A 215 15.79 -6.85 7.68
C THR A 215 16.58 -5.57 7.97
N PRO A 216 16.95 -5.31 9.23
CA PRO A 216 17.80 -4.17 9.58
C PRO A 216 19.13 -4.14 8.81
N GLU A 217 19.71 -5.30 8.54
CA GLU A 217 20.95 -5.46 7.77
C GLU A 217 20.74 -5.06 6.31
N MET A 218 19.68 -5.59 5.68
CA MET A 218 19.31 -5.27 4.31
C MET A 218 19.06 -3.78 4.15
N ARG A 219 18.33 -3.17 5.07
CA ARG A 219 18.10 -1.74 5.10
C ARG A 219 19.41 -0.96 5.13
N THR A 220 20.30 -1.33 6.06
CA THR A 220 21.60 -0.66 6.22
C THR A 220 22.44 -0.75 4.94
N GLN A 221 22.39 -1.89 4.25
CA GLN A 221 23.09 -2.07 2.96
C GLN A 221 22.49 -1.18 1.88
N ILE A 222 21.15 -1.08 1.79
CA ILE A 222 20.47 -0.19 0.83
C ILE A 222 20.81 1.27 1.10
N GLU A 223 20.69 1.71 2.36
CA GLU A 223 20.97 3.09 2.76
C GLU A 223 22.42 3.49 2.48
N LYS A 224 23.37 2.62 2.80
CA LYS A 224 24.80 2.85 2.51
C LYS A 224 25.11 2.79 1.01
N GLY A 225 24.48 1.86 0.30
CA GLY A 225 24.73 1.66 -1.12
C GLY A 225 24.27 2.83 -1.97
N TRP A 226 23.10 3.35 -1.71
CA TRP A 226 22.47 4.43 -2.47
C TRP A 226 22.63 5.83 -1.84
N GLY A 227 23.01 5.94 -0.56
CA GLY A 227 23.05 7.21 0.15
C GLY A 227 21.66 7.78 0.45
N LEU A 228 20.65 6.94 0.55
CA LEU A 228 19.25 7.33 0.77
C LEU A 228 18.74 6.96 2.17
N PHE A 229 17.59 7.52 2.53
CA PHE A 229 16.82 7.10 3.70
C PHE A 229 15.76 6.06 3.27
N ALA A 230 15.78 4.89 3.88
CA ALA A 230 14.87 3.80 3.55
C ALA A 230 13.63 3.77 4.46
N THR A 231 12.45 3.66 3.87
CA THR A 231 11.18 3.44 4.57
C THR A 231 10.54 2.15 4.09
N ASP A 232 9.66 1.57 4.91
CA ASP A 232 8.89 0.38 4.57
C ASP A 232 7.41 0.71 4.45
N ASN A 233 6.76 0.22 3.41
CA ASN A 233 5.35 0.41 3.13
C ASN A 233 4.64 -0.94 3.20
N TYR A 234 3.72 -1.07 4.14
CA TYR A 234 2.88 -2.24 4.28
C TYR A 234 1.54 -2.05 3.57
N GLY A 235 1.12 -3.09 2.88
CA GLY A 235 -0.19 -3.17 2.27
C GLY A 235 -0.50 -4.58 1.79
N MET A 236 -1.76 -4.83 1.50
CA MET A 236 -2.25 -6.09 0.95
C MET A 236 -3.50 -5.84 0.11
N SER A 237 -3.74 -6.69 -0.90
CA SER A 237 -4.88 -6.54 -1.81
C SER A 237 -6.22 -6.48 -1.07
N GLU A 238 -6.36 -7.25 0.01
CA GLU A 238 -7.56 -7.31 0.86
C GLU A 238 -7.85 -6.01 1.62
N LEU A 239 -6.87 -5.11 1.71
CA LEU A 239 -6.96 -3.81 2.38
C LEU A 239 -6.67 -2.65 1.41
N MET A 240 -7.11 -2.74 0.18
CA MET A 240 -6.92 -1.77 -0.90
C MET A 240 -5.51 -1.72 -1.52
N GLY A 241 -4.52 -2.47 -1.06
CA GLY A 241 -3.15 -2.44 -1.56
C GLY A 241 -2.20 -1.65 -0.66
N PRO A 242 -1.16 -0.97 -1.19
CA PRO A 242 -0.29 -0.09 -0.41
C PRO A 242 -1.08 1.10 0.18
N GLY A 243 -0.59 1.67 1.28
CA GLY A 243 -1.27 2.78 1.95
C GLY A 243 -1.93 2.40 3.27
N VAL A 244 -1.80 1.14 3.72
CA VAL A 244 -2.29 0.70 5.04
C VAL A 244 -1.40 1.23 6.15
N SER A 245 -0.09 1.10 5.99
CA SER A 245 0.91 1.62 6.93
C SER A 245 2.17 2.03 6.17
N GLY A 246 2.71 3.19 6.50
CA GLY A 246 4.07 3.59 6.17
C GLY A 246 4.90 3.52 7.43
N CYS A 247 5.96 2.73 7.45
CA CYS A 247 6.81 2.55 8.60
C CYS A 247 8.16 3.24 8.40
N LEU A 248 8.45 4.18 9.28
CA LEU A 248 9.82 4.45 9.68
C LEU A 248 10.23 3.24 10.51
N LEU A 249 11.05 2.36 9.98
CA LEU A 249 11.42 1.02 10.49
C LEU A 249 11.79 0.92 11.99
N TYR A 250 11.80 2.02 12.74
CA TYR A 250 12.08 2.06 14.16
C TYR A 250 10.85 2.13 15.07
N THR A 251 9.64 2.27 14.52
CA THR A 251 8.45 2.61 15.33
C THR A 251 7.39 1.51 15.39
N SER A 252 7.50 0.47 14.56
CA SER A 252 6.51 -0.61 14.56
C SER A 252 7.13 -1.89 14.01
N PRO A 253 7.22 -2.97 14.81
CA PRO A 253 7.61 -4.27 14.28
C PRO A 253 6.56 -4.69 13.23
N SER A 254 7.01 -5.02 12.02
CA SER A 254 6.14 -5.61 11.01
C SER A 254 5.64 -6.97 11.50
N PRO A 255 4.37 -7.34 11.26
CA PRO A 255 3.89 -8.70 11.52
C PRO A 255 4.67 -9.79 10.77
N ARG A 256 5.48 -9.40 9.77
CA ARG A 256 6.35 -10.30 8.99
C ARG A 256 7.75 -10.47 9.58
N ASP A 257 8.15 -9.64 10.56
CA ASP A 257 9.48 -9.69 11.15
C ASP A 257 9.62 -10.83 12.19
N GLY A 258 8.54 -11.55 12.47
CA GLY A 258 8.48 -12.67 13.42
C GLY A 258 8.14 -14.03 12.79
N ALA A 259 8.21 -14.18 11.47
CA ALA A 259 7.92 -15.44 10.77
C ALA A 259 9.18 -16.11 10.23
#